data_650c7f724ad1144a863aed92d43a1b8b
#
_entry.id   650c7f724ad1144a863aed92d43a1b8b
#
_cell.length_a   1.000
_cell.length_b   1.000
_cell.length_c   1.000
_cell.angle_alpha   90.00
_cell.angle_beta   90.00
_cell.angle_gamma   90.00
#
_symmetry.space_group_name_H-M   'P 1'
#
loop_
_entity.id
_entity.type
_entity.pdbx_description
1 polymer ?
#
loop_
_entity_poly.entity_id
_entity_poly.type
_entity_poly.pdbx_seq_one_letter_code
_entity_poly.pdbx_strand_id
1 'polypeptide(L)'
;MTEDDLFVCKSPAMADNIWSDDWDSLGDNDWEQGMKSLRLPRSGDVLGASVYELPPGGRSAYHFHHGAHELLIALTAGVTLRTPEGERVLAAGEAVFFPPGPDGAHGQVNATDGPVRYLVAGTRPSPEVAEYPDLGQITAQSRFPSQKGDQLFVIHTLQEEE
;
A
#
# COMPACT_ATOMS: atom_id res chain seq x y z
N MET A 1 8.40 -5.87 -30.91
CA MET A 1 7.53 -5.66 -29.74
C MET A 1 6.18 -6.21 -30.12
N THR A 2 5.86 -7.36 -29.62
CA THR A 2 4.61 -8.07 -29.90
C THR A 2 3.53 -7.57 -28.97
N GLU A 3 2.30 -7.46 -29.48
CA GLU A 3 1.09 -6.98 -28.79
C GLU A 3 0.69 -7.79 -27.54
N ASP A 4 1.51 -8.72 -27.08
CA ASP A 4 1.19 -9.69 -26.02
C ASP A 4 1.61 -9.24 -24.60
N ASP A 5 2.23 -8.07 -24.42
CA ASP A 5 2.63 -7.54 -23.08
C ASP A 5 1.60 -6.59 -22.47
N LEU A 6 0.47 -6.38 -23.11
CA LEU A 6 -0.63 -5.59 -22.59
C LEU A 6 -1.53 -6.45 -21.69
N PHE A 7 -1.34 -6.32 -20.39
CA PHE A 7 -2.31 -6.75 -19.37
C PHE A 7 -2.77 -8.21 -19.52
N VAL A 8 -1.95 -9.14 -19.07
CA VAL A 8 -2.49 -10.45 -18.68
C VAL A 8 -3.47 -10.21 -17.55
N CYS A 9 -4.72 -9.97 -17.91
CA CYS A 9 -5.84 -10.08 -16.99
C CYS A 9 -5.84 -11.54 -16.52
N LYS A 10 -5.22 -11.81 -15.37
CA LYS A 10 -5.38 -13.11 -14.74
C LYS A 10 -6.87 -13.38 -14.68
N SER A 11 -7.29 -14.53 -15.20
CA SER A 11 -8.69 -14.94 -15.25
C SER A 11 -9.38 -14.65 -13.90
N PRO A 12 -10.61 -14.13 -13.87
CA PRO A 12 -11.32 -13.82 -12.63
C PRO A 12 -11.52 -15.03 -11.68
N ALA A 13 -11.12 -16.23 -12.09
CA ALA A 13 -11.19 -17.46 -11.31
C ALA A 13 -9.85 -17.86 -10.64
N MET A 14 -8.77 -17.07 -10.77
CA MET A 14 -7.53 -17.36 -10.05
C MET A 14 -7.60 -16.80 -8.63
N ALA A 15 -7.63 -17.71 -7.66
CA ALA A 15 -7.54 -17.36 -6.25
C ALA A 15 -6.07 -17.39 -5.83
N ASP A 16 -5.55 -16.29 -5.31
CA ASP A 16 -4.27 -16.29 -4.61
C ASP A 16 -4.49 -16.58 -3.12
N ASN A 17 -3.51 -17.23 -2.51
CA ASN A 17 -3.56 -17.54 -1.09
C ASN A 17 -2.86 -16.40 -0.33
N ILE A 18 -3.58 -15.76 0.61
CA ILE A 18 -3.02 -14.70 1.46
C ILE A 18 -1.86 -15.17 2.35
N TRP A 19 -1.66 -16.48 2.45
CA TRP A 19 -0.54 -17.11 3.15
C TRP A 19 0.59 -17.57 2.23
N SER A 20 0.50 -17.25 0.93
CA SER A 20 1.59 -17.53 -0.02
C SER A 20 2.85 -16.75 0.35
N ASP A 21 4.00 -17.36 0.08
CA ASP A 21 5.31 -16.73 0.17
C ASP A 21 5.88 -16.35 -1.22
N ASP A 22 5.05 -16.42 -2.27
CA ASP A 22 5.40 -15.96 -3.63
C ASP A 22 5.21 -14.45 -3.74
N TRP A 23 6.15 -13.70 -3.18
CA TRP A 23 6.10 -12.25 -3.11
C TRP A 23 6.34 -11.59 -4.48
N ASP A 24 5.53 -10.60 -4.82
CA ASP A 24 5.68 -9.82 -6.06
C ASP A 24 6.81 -8.80 -5.95
N SER A 25 7.04 -8.25 -4.77
CA SER A 25 8.08 -7.24 -4.55
C SER A 25 8.62 -7.24 -3.13
N LEU A 26 9.85 -6.72 -3.01
CA LEU A 26 10.50 -6.35 -1.75
C LEU A 26 10.78 -4.86 -1.79
N GLY A 27 10.18 -4.10 -0.90
CA GLY A 27 10.40 -2.66 -0.72
C GLY A 27 11.57 -2.43 0.23
N ASP A 28 12.58 -1.72 -0.25
CA ASP A 28 13.72 -1.26 0.56
C ASP A 28 14.14 0.13 0.08
N ASN A 29 13.34 1.13 0.42
CA ASN A 29 13.48 2.52 0.00
C ASN A 29 12.96 3.46 1.10
N ASP A 30 12.83 4.75 0.83
CA ASP A 30 12.38 5.75 1.83
C ASP A 30 10.93 5.52 2.30
N TRP A 31 10.08 4.90 1.48
CA TRP A 31 8.69 4.62 1.81
C TRP A 31 8.48 3.27 2.48
N GLU A 32 9.37 2.30 2.19
CA GLU A 32 9.22 0.90 2.61
C GLU A 32 10.56 0.34 3.03
N GLN A 33 10.64 -0.25 4.23
CA GLN A 33 11.87 -0.92 4.70
C GLN A 33 11.59 -2.39 5.00
N GLY A 34 12.18 -3.25 4.17
CA GLY A 34 12.06 -4.70 4.26
C GLY A 34 10.65 -5.21 3.98
N MET A 35 9.74 -4.38 3.49
CA MET A 35 8.35 -4.74 3.25
C MET A 35 8.23 -5.63 2.02
N LYS A 36 7.65 -6.81 2.18
CA LYS A 36 7.27 -7.68 1.08
C LYS A 36 5.82 -7.45 0.72
N SER A 37 5.48 -7.48 -0.56
CA SER A 37 4.10 -7.36 -1.02
C SER A 37 3.69 -8.47 -1.97
N LEU A 38 2.45 -8.92 -1.82
CA LEU A 38 1.76 -9.86 -2.69
C LEU A 38 0.46 -9.21 -3.15
N ARG A 39 0.35 -8.93 -4.44
CA ARG A 39 -0.86 -8.34 -5.03
C ARG A 39 -1.90 -9.42 -5.27
N LEU A 40 -3.06 -9.28 -4.64
CA LEU A 40 -4.17 -10.19 -4.87
C LEU A 40 -4.84 -9.90 -6.23
N PRO A 41 -5.52 -10.90 -6.85
CA PRO A 41 -6.20 -10.72 -8.10
C PRO A 41 -7.19 -9.56 -8.05
N ARG A 42 -7.18 -8.73 -9.07
CA ARG A 42 -8.07 -7.57 -9.15
C ARG A 42 -9.41 -7.98 -9.74
N SER A 43 -10.49 -7.65 -9.05
CA SER A 43 -11.83 -7.70 -9.63
C SER A 43 -12.19 -6.33 -10.22
N GLY A 44 -11.65 -5.99 -11.40
CA GLY A 44 -11.92 -4.72 -12.07
C GLY A 44 -11.02 -3.56 -11.64
N ASP A 45 -11.40 -2.34 -12.03
CA ASP A 45 -10.58 -1.12 -11.88
C ASP A 45 -10.85 -0.35 -10.58
N VAL A 46 -11.81 -0.78 -9.77
CA VAL A 46 -12.32 0.00 -8.64
C VAL A 46 -11.68 -0.44 -7.33
N LEU A 47 -11.41 -1.72 -7.16
CA LEU A 47 -10.88 -2.30 -5.93
C LEU A 47 -9.52 -2.95 -6.17
N GLY A 48 -8.60 -2.78 -5.24
CA GLY A 48 -7.34 -3.52 -5.16
C GLY A 48 -7.14 -4.08 -3.77
N ALA A 49 -6.37 -5.15 -3.67
CA ALA A 49 -5.94 -5.69 -2.39
C ALA A 49 -4.52 -6.23 -2.50
N SER A 50 -3.77 -6.10 -1.42
CA SER A 50 -2.42 -6.65 -1.30
C SER A 50 -2.20 -7.19 0.10
N VAL A 51 -1.43 -8.25 0.19
CA VAL A 51 -0.88 -8.74 1.46
C VAL A 51 0.52 -8.18 1.61
N TYR A 52 0.85 -7.75 2.80
CA TYR A 52 2.15 -7.23 3.17
C TYR A 52 2.74 -8.04 4.32
N GLU A 53 4.05 -8.23 4.28
CA GLU A 53 4.82 -8.80 5.38
C GLU A 53 5.96 -7.87 5.74
N LEU A 54 6.07 -7.54 7.02
CA LEU A 54 7.17 -6.77 7.58
C LEU A 54 8.06 -7.70 8.41
N PRO A 55 9.37 -7.77 8.12
CA PRO A 55 10.34 -8.41 9.00
C PRO A 55 10.47 -7.62 10.31
N PRO A 56 11.15 -8.15 11.33
CA PRO A 56 11.52 -7.37 12.52
C PRO A 56 12.18 -6.04 12.14
N GLY A 57 11.68 -4.92 12.68
CA GLY A 57 12.13 -3.56 12.33
C GLY A 57 11.63 -3.02 10.97
N GLY A 58 10.94 -3.84 10.18
CA GLY A 58 10.36 -3.41 8.90
C GLY A 58 9.24 -2.40 9.09
N ARG A 59 9.03 -1.55 8.08
CA ARG A 59 8.02 -0.49 8.14
C ARG A 59 7.50 -0.06 6.78
N SER A 60 6.30 0.49 6.74
CA SER A 60 5.79 1.36 5.68
C SER A 60 5.89 2.83 6.11
N ALA A 61 6.00 3.76 5.15
CA ALA A 61 5.94 5.18 5.45
C ALA A 61 4.56 5.58 5.97
N TYR A 62 4.54 6.61 6.83
CA TYR A 62 3.32 7.27 7.26
C TYR A 62 2.77 8.09 6.12
N HIS A 63 1.54 7.82 5.70
CA HIS A 63 0.92 8.45 4.54
C HIS A 63 -0.59 8.48 4.63
N PHE A 64 -1.20 9.29 3.79
CA PHE A 64 -2.64 9.26 3.53
C PHE A 64 -2.93 9.43 2.05
N HIS A 65 -4.10 8.97 1.63
CA HIS A 65 -4.59 9.08 0.27
C HIS A 65 -5.58 10.24 0.14
N HIS A 66 -5.52 10.99 -0.96
CA HIS A 66 -6.47 12.06 -1.21
C HIS A 66 -7.82 11.56 -1.75
N GLY A 67 -7.85 10.37 -2.36
CA GLY A 67 -9.06 9.83 -2.98
C GLY A 67 -9.38 8.38 -2.63
N ALA A 68 -8.40 7.59 -2.18
CA ALA A 68 -8.62 6.19 -1.85
C ALA A 68 -9.16 6.00 -0.44
N HIS A 69 -10.08 5.04 -0.31
CA HIS A 69 -10.49 4.45 0.95
C HIS A 69 -9.74 3.15 1.14
N GLU A 70 -9.25 2.86 2.33
CA GLU A 70 -8.54 1.63 2.63
C GLU A 70 -9.09 0.92 3.86
N LEU A 71 -8.99 -0.40 3.84
CA LEU A 71 -9.28 -1.31 4.95
C LEU A 71 -8.04 -2.16 5.19
N LEU A 72 -7.42 -2.03 6.36
CA LEU A 72 -6.37 -2.92 6.83
C LEU A 72 -6.96 -4.02 7.70
N ILE A 73 -6.51 -5.25 7.49
CA ILE A 73 -6.80 -6.40 8.36
C ILE A 73 -5.48 -7.00 8.81
N ALA A 74 -5.21 -7.00 10.11
CA ALA A 74 -4.05 -7.68 10.67
C ALA A 74 -4.24 -9.20 10.56
N LEU A 75 -3.43 -9.87 9.73
CA LEU A 75 -3.49 -11.33 9.58
C LEU A 75 -2.75 -12.03 10.72
N THR A 76 -1.69 -11.41 11.24
CA THR A 76 -0.98 -11.84 12.45
C THR A 76 -1.02 -10.76 13.50
N ALA A 77 -0.86 -11.13 14.76
CA ALA A 77 -0.68 -10.14 15.83
C ALA A 77 0.67 -9.43 15.71
N GLY A 78 0.78 -8.21 16.27
CA GLY A 78 2.05 -7.51 16.42
C GLY A 78 2.32 -6.40 15.40
N VAL A 79 1.41 -6.16 14.45
CA VAL A 79 1.49 -4.95 13.60
C VAL A 79 1.27 -3.72 14.47
N THR A 80 2.28 -2.88 14.61
CA THR A 80 2.13 -1.57 15.25
C THR A 80 1.60 -0.59 14.21
N LEU A 81 0.41 -0.09 14.44
CA LEU A 81 -0.26 0.89 13.59
C LEU A 81 -0.11 2.29 14.20
N ARG A 82 0.43 3.22 13.42
CA ARG A 82 0.44 4.66 13.69
C ARG A 82 -0.71 5.33 12.96
N THR A 83 -1.47 6.17 13.65
CA THR A 83 -2.54 7.02 13.11
C THR A 83 -2.41 8.44 13.71
N PRO A 84 -3.25 9.43 13.32
CA PRO A 84 -3.26 10.73 13.95
C PRO A 84 -3.53 10.68 15.46
N GLU A 85 -4.24 9.67 15.95
CA GLU A 85 -4.54 9.48 17.39
C GLU A 85 -3.38 8.86 18.17
N GLY A 86 -2.33 8.39 17.49
CA GLY A 86 -1.16 7.76 18.09
C GLY A 86 -0.89 6.37 17.57
N GLU A 87 -0.14 5.60 18.34
CA GLU A 87 0.28 4.24 17.98
C GLU A 87 -0.42 3.19 18.84
N ARG A 88 -0.76 2.06 18.22
CA ARG A 88 -1.25 0.87 18.91
C ARG A 88 -0.85 -0.41 18.20
N VAL A 89 -0.73 -1.48 18.96
CA VAL A 89 -0.47 -2.83 18.41
C VAL A 89 -1.79 -3.49 18.09
N LEU A 90 -1.89 -4.04 16.89
CA LEU A 90 -3.07 -4.78 16.43
C LEU A 90 -2.99 -6.25 16.85
N ALA A 91 -4.11 -6.78 17.32
CA ALA A 91 -4.30 -8.22 17.45
C ALA A 91 -4.61 -8.84 16.07
N ALA A 92 -4.36 -10.16 15.93
CA ALA A 92 -4.75 -10.87 14.72
C ALA A 92 -6.27 -10.79 14.52
N GLY A 93 -6.68 -10.50 13.28
CA GLY A 93 -8.08 -10.33 12.90
C GLY A 93 -8.65 -8.93 13.15
N GLU A 94 -7.92 -8.00 13.77
CA GLU A 94 -8.38 -6.62 13.87
C GLU A 94 -8.41 -5.98 12.48
N ALA A 95 -9.49 -5.23 12.23
CA ALA A 95 -9.70 -4.47 11.00
C ALA A 95 -9.77 -2.97 11.31
N VAL A 96 -9.10 -2.16 10.49
CA VAL A 96 -9.05 -0.70 10.62
C VAL A 96 -9.35 -0.07 9.29
N PHE A 97 -10.25 0.90 9.27
CA PHE A 97 -10.65 1.65 8.08
C PHE A 97 -9.96 3.03 8.05
N PHE A 98 -9.43 3.41 6.90
CA PHE A 98 -8.81 4.70 6.64
C PHE A 98 -9.59 5.45 5.57
N PRO A 99 -10.26 6.56 5.92
CA PRO A 99 -10.88 7.43 4.93
C PRO A 99 -9.84 8.22 4.15
N PRO A 100 -10.19 8.81 2.99
CA PRO A 100 -9.35 9.79 2.33
C PRO A 100 -9.07 11.01 3.22
N GLY A 101 -7.92 11.63 3.01
CA GLY A 101 -7.47 12.82 3.72
C GLY A 101 -6.67 12.53 4.99
N PRO A 102 -6.23 13.61 5.70
CA PRO A 102 -5.31 13.50 6.84
C PRO A 102 -5.83 12.64 7.99
N ASP A 103 -7.15 12.58 8.20
CA ASP A 103 -7.76 11.73 9.24
C ASP A 103 -7.55 10.23 8.99
N GLY A 104 -7.30 9.84 7.73
CA GLY A 104 -6.97 8.47 7.34
C GLY A 104 -5.48 8.20 7.30
N ALA A 105 -4.64 9.10 7.77
CA ALA A 105 -3.19 8.92 7.75
C ALA A 105 -2.77 7.73 8.62
N HIS A 106 -1.89 6.90 8.06
CA HIS A 106 -1.43 5.69 8.73
C HIS A 106 -0.05 5.23 8.26
N GLY A 107 0.59 4.45 9.11
CA GLY A 107 1.84 3.75 8.82
C GLY A 107 1.94 2.51 9.70
N GLN A 108 2.66 1.50 9.23
CA GLN A 108 2.82 0.24 9.93
C GLN A 108 4.29 0.00 10.26
N VAL A 109 4.54 -0.53 11.45
CA VAL A 109 5.86 -0.93 11.92
C VAL A 109 5.78 -2.30 12.55
N ASN A 110 6.80 -3.12 12.35
CA ASN A 110 6.99 -4.35 13.09
C ASN A 110 8.04 -4.17 14.20
N ALA A 111 7.57 -4.03 15.44
CA ALA A 111 8.43 -3.94 16.63
C ALA A 111 8.62 -5.30 17.33
N THR A 112 8.20 -6.42 16.71
CA THR A 112 8.33 -7.78 17.25
C THR A 112 9.60 -8.48 16.74
N ASP A 113 9.92 -9.65 17.30
CA ASP A 113 11.07 -10.45 16.92
C ASP A 113 10.82 -11.39 15.72
N GLY A 114 9.59 -11.46 15.25
CA GLY A 114 9.17 -12.30 14.10
C GLY A 114 8.47 -11.49 13.02
N PRO A 115 8.24 -12.06 11.83
CA PRO A 115 7.53 -11.36 10.78
C PRO A 115 6.05 -11.15 11.15
N VAL A 116 5.50 -10.00 10.76
CA VAL A 116 4.06 -9.71 10.90
C VAL A 116 3.44 -9.52 9.52
N ARG A 117 2.20 -9.96 9.36
CA ARG A 117 1.49 -9.94 8.08
C ARG A 117 0.15 -9.24 8.21
N TYR A 118 -0.18 -8.41 7.22
CA TYR A 118 -1.47 -7.72 7.14
C TYR A 118 -1.93 -7.62 5.69
N LEU A 119 -3.23 -7.44 5.51
CA LEU A 119 -3.87 -7.22 4.23
C LEU A 119 -4.39 -5.78 4.18
N VAL A 120 -4.19 -5.11 3.06
CA VAL A 120 -4.87 -3.84 2.77
C VAL A 120 -5.72 -4.04 1.51
N ALA A 121 -7.00 -3.70 1.62
CA ALA A 121 -7.93 -3.60 0.50
C ALA A 121 -8.39 -2.15 0.37
N GLY A 122 -8.40 -1.62 -0.83
CA GLY A 122 -8.76 -0.22 -1.04
C GLY A 122 -9.36 0.08 -2.39
N THR A 123 -10.05 1.22 -2.48
CA THR A 123 -10.49 1.77 -3.75
C THR A 123 -9.29 2.26 -4.55
N ARG A 124 -9.46 2.33 -5.88
CA ARG A 124 -8.38 2.70 -6.80
C ARG A 124 -8.77 3.89 -7.67
N PRO A 125 -8.77 5.11 -7.11
CA PRO A 125 -8.96 6.30 -7.93
C PRO A 125 -7.86 6.42 -8.99
N SER A 126 -8.14 7.14 -10.06
CA SER A 126 -7.14 7.50 -11.06
C SER A 126 -7.41 8.92 -11.56
N PRO A 127 -6.49 9.85 -11.38
CA PRO A 127 -5.19 9.64 -10.71
C PRO A 127 -5.34 9.32 -9.22
N GLU A 128 -4.39 8.56 -8.68
CA GLU A 128 -4.19 8.37 -7.24
C GLU A 128 -3.19 9.41 -6.76
N VAL A 129 -3.51 10.06 -5.64
CA VAL A 129 -2.62 11.02 -4.97
C VAL A 129 -2.44 10.60 -3.53
N ALA A 130 -1.20 10.45 -3.10
CA ALA A 130 -0.84 10.16 -1.71
C ALA A 130 0.16 11.18 -1.18
N GLU A 131 0.01 11.52 0.09
CA GLU A 131 0.91 12.42 0.80
C GLU A 131 1.64 11.68 1.91
N TYR A 132 2.92 11.97 2.05
CA TYR A 132 3.85 11.38 3.01
C TYR A 132 4.38 12.48 3.94
N PRO A 133 3.66 12.79 5.03
CA PRO A 133 3.98 13.95 5.88
C PRO A 133 5.40 13.91 6.47
N ASP A 134 5.86 12.72 6.91
CA ASP A 134 7.20 12.58 7.49
C ASP A 134 8.34 12.78 6.47
N LEU A 135 8.06 12.61 5.19
CA LEU A 135 9.01 12.80 4.09
C LEU A 135 8.85 14.16 3.39
N GLY A 136 7.80 14.92 3.71
CA GLY A 136 7.46 16.14 2.99
C GLY A 136 7.23 15.91 1.50
N GLN A 137 6.58 14.82 1.12
CA GLN A 137 6.41 14.41 -0.27
C GLN A 137 4.95 14.15 -0.61
N ILE A 138 4.61 14.46 -1.86
CA ILE A 138 3.36 14.06 -2.51
C ILE A 138 3.71 13.20 -3.73
N THR A 139 2.96 12.11 -3.92
CA THR A 139 3.01 11.29 -5.12
C THR A 139 1.70 11.39 -5.89
N ALA A 140 1.78 11.34 -7.21
CA ALA A 140 0.62 11.20 -8.09
C ALA A 140 0.91 10.12 -9.13
N GLN A 141 -0.04 9.21 -9.30
CA GLN A 141 0.07 8.15 -10.30
C GLN A 141 -1.24 7.97 -11.05
N SER A 142 -1.15 7.62 -12.33
CA SER A 142 -2.30 7.28 -13.15
C SER A 142 -2.17 5.86 -13.68
N ARG A 143 -3.28 5.13 -13.68
CA ARG A 143 -3.33 3.82 -14.37
C ARG A 143 -3.37 3.96 -15.90
N PHE A 144 -3.69 5.14 -16.40
CA PHE A 144 -3.63 5.42 -17.81
C PHE A 144 -2.21 5.84 -18.19
N PRO A 145 -1.63 5.27 -19.26
CA PRO A 145 -0.33 5.70 -19.73
C PRO A 145 -0.38 7.15 -20.23
N SER A 146 0.76 7.81 -20.23
CA SER A 146 0.90 9.10 -20.90
C SER A 146 0.68 8.95 -22.41
N GLN A 147 0.54 10.07 -23.13
CA GLN A 147 0.46 10.03 -24.60
C GLN A 147 1.69 9.41 -25.26
N LYS A 148 2.82 9.33 -24.55
CA LYS A 148 4.05 8.67 -25.01
C LYS A 148 4.15 7.21 -24.61
N GLY A 149 3.13 6.65 -23.92
CA GLY A 149 3.10 5.27 -23.47
C GLY A 149 3.76 5.01 -22.11
N ASP A 150 4.35 6.04 -21.47
CA ASP A 150 5.00 5.87 -20.17
C ASP A 150 3.97 5.84 -19.04
N GLN A 151 4.27 5.07 -18.00
CA GLN A 151 3.47 5.12 -16.77
C GLN A 151 3.61 6.51 -16.13
N LEU A 152 2.49 7.14 -15.81
CA LEU A 152 2.50 8.43 -15.11
C LEU A 152 2.69 8.17 -13.61
N PHE A 153 3.88 8.49 -13.14
CA PHE A 153 4.23 8.54 -11.72
C PHE A 153 5.07 9.77 -11.45
N VAL A 154 4.62 10.61 -10.52
CA VAL A 154 5.28 11.88 -10.15
C VAL A 154 5.48 11.90 -8.65
N ILE A 155 6.66 12.35 -8.24
CA ILE A 155 6.99 12.68 -6.87
C ILE A 155 7.25 14.18 -6.82
N HIS A 156 6.62 14.88 -5.89
CA HIS A 156 6.87 16.27 -5.60
C HIS A 156 7.25 16.43 -4.13
N THR A 157 8.36 17.14 -3.87
CA THR A 157 8.77 17.49 -2.51
C THR A 157 8.08 18.79 -2.11
N LEU A 158 7.36 18.76 -1.01
CA LEU A 158 6.71 19.94 -0.44
C LEU A 158 7.80 20.85 0.11
N GLN A 159 7.78 22.13 -0.28
CA GLN A 159 8.67 23.14 0.30
C GLN A 159 7.99 23.71 1.54
N GLU A 160 8.76 23.83 2.63
CA GLU A 160 8.28 24.63 3.77
C GLU A 160 8.13 26.07 3.28
N GLU A 161 6.95 26.67 3.50
CA GLU A 161 6.77 28.11 3.29
C GLU A 161 7.62 28.85 4.33
N GLU A 162 8.53 29.72 3.88
CA GLU A 162 9.33 30.61 4.71
C GLU A 162 8.47 31.69 5.39
#